data_7efa2f3e4ef963d5eec8affd515f330d
#
_entry.id   7efa2f3e4ef963d5eec8affd515f330d
#
_cell.length_a   1.000
_cell.length_b   1.000
_cell.length_c   1.000
_cell.angle_alpha   90.00
_cell.angle_beta   90.00
_cell.angle_gamma   90.00
#
_symmetry.space_group_name_H-M   'P 1'
#
loop_
_entity.id
_entity.type
_entity.pdbx_description
1 polymer ?
#
loop_
_entity_poly.entity_id
_entity_poly.type
_entity_poly.pdbx_seq_one_letter_code
_entity_poly.pdbx_strand_id
1 'polypeptide(L)'
;MEIGSFLELELARGREYYKGRQNIARLNSGRAAIWHAARCLGARRVWLPFYQCDTVRDFLRRKGMPVSFYAIDENFTPVGLAPKEGEAVLLVNYYGVMSAERLAALAAPYGRVILDCAQGFFTPQRESAGCMNIYSARKFVGVPDGAYVLGEGAERFLSEYAKDYSSDTAGFLLQRIEYG
;
A
#
# COMPACT_ATOMS: atom_id res chain seq x y z
N MET A 1 21.42 35.83 -26.32
CA MET A 1 20.36 36.25 -25.38
C MET A 1 19.17 35.34 -25.66
N GLU A 2 19.02 34.27 -24.86
CA GLU A 2 17.81 33.43 -24.92
C GLU A 2 16.68 34.20 -24.28
N ILE A 3 15.64 34.52 -25.04
CA ILE A 3 14.39 35.10 -24.55
C ILE A 3 13.35 34.01 -24.62
N GLY A 4 13.01 33.45 -23.50
CA GLY A 4 12.06 32.36 -23.32
C GLY A 4 12.74 31.06 -22.93
N SER A 5 12.83 30.79 -21.65
CA SER A 5 13.10 29.45 -21.13
C SER A 5 11.81 28.90 -20.56
N PHE A 6 11.73 27.56 -20.49
CA PHE A 6 10.65 26.91 -19.76
C PHE A 6 10.70 27.37 -18.30
N LEU A 7 9.62 28.00 -17.83
CA LEU A 7 9.48 28.31 -16.41
C LEU A 7 9.31 26.99 -15.65
N GLU A 8 9.99 26.88 -14.53
CA GLU A 8 9.80 25.74 -13.63
C GLU A 8 8.35 25.70 -13.14
N LEU A 9 7.82 24.52 -12.98
CA LEU A 9 6.51 24.32 -12.41
C LEU A 9 6.55 24.74 -10.93
N GLU A 10 6.01 25.90 -10.60
CA GLU A 10 5.93 26.41 -9.23
C GLU A 10 4.84 25.68 -8.44
N LEU A 11 5.22 24.56 -7.83
CA LEU A 11 4.36 23.88 -6.89
C LEU A 11 4.67 24.36 -5.46
N ALA A 12 3.63 24.72 -4.71
CA ALA A 12 3.77 25.03 -3.30
C ALA A 12 4.40 23.81 -2.58
N ARG A 13 5.50 24.06 -1.84
CA ARG A 13 6.16 23.02 -1.05
C ARG A 13 5.25 22.62 0.11
N GLY A 14 4.58 21.49 -0.03
CA GLY A 14 3.81 20.85 1.04
C GLY A 14 4.72 20.09 2.01
N ARG A 15 4.15 19.75 3.16
CA ARG A 15 4.79 18.81 4.09
C ARG A 15 4.28 17.40 3.81
N GLU A 16 5.18 16.43 3.84
CA GLU A 16 4.79 15.03 3.80
C GLU A 16 3.91 14.68 5.01
N TYR A 17 2.81 13.95 4.78
CA TYR A 17 1.84 13.61 5.83
C TYR A 17 2.47 12.83 6.99
N TYR A 18 3.37 11.88 6.68
CA TYR A 18 4.07 11.06 7.68
C TYR A 18 5.50 11.53 7.98
N LYS A 19 5.79 12.83 7.81
CA LYS A 19 7.12 13.39 8.07
C LYS A 19 7.56 13.10 9.51
N GLY A 20 8.78 12.53 9.65
CA GLY A 20 9.39 12.22 10.95
C GLY A 20 8.89 10.93 11.61
N ARG A 21 7.95 10.20 10.97
CA ARG A 21 7.50 8.92 11.48
C ARG A 21 8.56 7.84 11.25
N GLN A 22 8.79 7.02 12.28
CA GLN A 22 9.61 5.80 12.22
C GLN A 22 8.78 4.61 11.74
N ASN A 23 9.43 3.50 11.43
CA ASN A 23 8.79 2.27 10.96
C ASN A 23 7.90 2.50 9.73
N ILE A 24 8.44 3.24 8.75
CA ILE A 24 7.74 3.61 7.53
C ILE A 24 8.59 3.34 6.28
N ALA A 25 7.98 2.73 5.26
CA ALA A 25 8.54 2.66 3.92
C ALA A 25 7.73 3.52 2.95
N ARG A 26 8.42 4.18 2.03
CA ARG A 26 7.86 5.00 0.95
C ARG A 26 8.11 4.30 -0.37
N LEU A 27 7.05 3.97 -1.07
CA LEU A 27 7.08 3.18 -2.31
C LEU A 27 6.22 3.86 -3.38
N ASN A 28 6.44 3.50 -4.64
CA ASN A 28 5.75 4.13 -5.76
C ASN A 28 4.28 3.73 -5.90
N SER A 29 3.87 2.57 -5.40
CA SER A 29 2.51 2.07 -5.63
C SER A 29 2.01 1.15 -4.51
N GLY A 30 0.68 1.08 -4.33
CA GLY A 30 0.05 0.20 -3.35
C GLY A 30 0.40 -1.29 -3.55
N ARG A 31 0.47 -1.77 -4.80
CA ARG A 31 0.87 -3.16 -5.08
C ARG A 31 2.32 -3.45 -4.66
N ALA A 32 3.23 -2.50 -4.85
CA ALA A 32 4.60 -2.61 -4.37
C ALA A 32 4.64 -2.57 -2.84
N ALA A 33 3.82 -1.74 -2.21
CA ALA A 33 3.67 -1.65 -0.78
C ALA A 33 3.17 -2.97 -0.16
N ILE A 34 2.18 -3.62 -0.77
CA ILE A 34 1.66 -4.93 -0.33
C ILE A 34 2.76 -6.00 -0.44
N TRP A 35 3.48 -6.05 -1.55
CA TRP A 35 4.59 -6.99 -1.72
C TRP A 35 5.71 -6.75 -0.70
N HIS A 36 6.09 -5.49 -0.48
CA HIS A 36 7.09 -5.12 0.51
C HIS A 36 6.66 -5.51 1.93
N ALA A 37 5.41 -5.22 2.30
CA ALA A 37 4.84 -5.63 3.58
C ALA A 37 4.91 -7.15 3.78
N ALA A 38 4.56 -7.94 2.75
CA ALA A 38 4.67 -9.38 2.79
C ALA A 38 6.12 -9.85 3.04
N ARG A 39 7.11 -9.20 2.40
CA ARG A 39 8.54 -9.48 2.66
C ARG A 39 8.92 -9.15 4.10
N CYS A 40 8.55 -7.98 4.61
CA CYS A 40 8.86 -7.55 5.97
C CYS A 40 8.26 -8.48 7.03
N LEU A 41 7.07 -9.03 6.75
CA LEU A 41 6.41 -10.05 7.59
C LEU A 41 7.03 -11.45 7.45
N GLY A 42 7.97 -11.67 6.54
CA GLY A 42 8.53 -12.99 6.23
C GLY A 42 7.45 -13.97 5.71
N ALA A 43 6.50 -13.46 4.93
CA ALA A 43 5.42 -14.26 4.42
C ALA A 43 5.87 -15.21 3.30
N ARG A 44 5.51 -16.47 3.40
CA ARG A 44 5.74 -17.50 2.36
C ARG A 44 4.62 -17.52 1.31
N ARG A 45 3.47 -16.95 1.64
CA ARG A 45 2.26 -16.83 0.82
C ARG A 45 1.43 -15.68 1.31
N VAL A 46 0.65 -15.07 0.41
CA VAL A 46 -0.34 -14.04 0.77
C VAL A 46 -1.74 -14.52 0.38
N TRP A 47 -2.66 -14.47 1.34
CA TRP A 47 -4.08 -14.66 1.11
C TRP A 47 -4.71 -13.35 0.69
N LEU A 48 -5.34 -13.33 -0.48
CA LEU A 48 -6.02 -12.18 -1.06
C LEU A 48 -7.53 -12.42 -1.06
N PRO A 49 -8.37 -11.41 -0.82
CA PRO A 49 -9.79 -11.56 -1.11
C PRO A 49 -10.00 -11.68 -2.62
N PHE A 50 -11.01 -12.45 -3.06
CA PHE A 50 -11.41 -12.45 -4.47
C PHE A 50 -11.81 -11.05 -4.94
N TYR A 51 -12.41 -10.25 -4.07
CA TYR A 51 -12.78 -8.87 -4.34
C TYR A 51 -11.59 -7.93 -4.11
N GLN A 52 -10.59 -8.05 -4.97
CA GLN A 52 -9.38 -7.23 -4.97
C GLN A 52 -8.94 -6.94 -6.40
N CYS A 53 -8.26 -5.82 -6.60
CA CYS A 53 -7.71 -5.42 -7.89
C CYS A 53 -6.71 -6.47 -8.42
N ASP A 54 -6.93 -6.95 -9.64
CA ASP A 54 -6.07 -7.96 -10.29
C ASP A 54 -4.60 -7.55 -10.36
N THR A 55 -4.33 -6.24 -10.42
CA THR A 55 -2.95 -5.74 -10.47
C THR A 55 -2.12 -6.10 -9.24
N VAL A 56 -2.74 -6.30 -8.08
CA VAL A 56 -2.07 -6.76 -6.85
C VAL A 56 -1.66 -8.22 -7.01
N ARG A 57 -2.60 -9.09 -7.39
CA ARG A 57 -2.35 -10.52 -7.67
C ARG A 57 -1.22 -10.70 -8.67
N ASP A 58 -1.30 -10.00 -9.80
CA ASP A 58 -0.36 -10.15 -10.89
C ASP A 58 1.03 -9.63 -10.51
N PHE A 59 1.09 -8.56 -9.73
CA PHE A 59 2.35 -8.04 -9.22
C PHE A 59 3.01 -9.02 -8.24
N LEU A 60 2.26 -9.56 -7.27
CA LEU A 60 2.78 -10.54 -6.32
C LEU A 60 3.31 -11.79 -7.05
N ARG A 61 2.57 -12.31 -8.03
CA ARG A 61 2.99 -13.47 -8.84
C ARG A 61 4.27 -13.18 -9.62
N ARG A 62 4.38 -12.03 -10.27
CA ARG A 62 5.61 -11.62 -10.98
C ARG A 62 6.82 -11.48 -10.06
N LYS A 63 6.59 -11.16 -8.79
CA LYS A 63 7.62 -11.10 -7.74
C LYS A 63 7.89 -12.45 -7.08
N GLY A 64 7.33 -13.54 -7.60
CA GLY A 64 7.52 -14.89 -7.06
C GLY A 64 6.79 -15.16 -5.73
N MET A 65 5.86 -14.28 -5.31
CA MET A 65 5.09 -14.45 -4.09
C MET A 65 3.86 -15.34 -4.37
N PRO A 66 3.76 -16.53 -3.77
CA PRO A 66 2.58 -17.36 -3.88
C PRO A 66 1.34 -16.68 -3.31
N VAL A 67 0.20 -16.86 -3.96
CA VAL A 67 -1.09 -16.30 -3.51
C VAL A 67 -2.14 -17.40 -3.35
N SER A 68 -3.02 -17.23 -2.38
CA SER A 68 -4.27 -17.95 -2.20
C SER A 68 -5.41 -16.96 -2.12
N PHE A 69 -6.65 -17.45 -2.23
CA PHE A 69 -7.81 -16.56 -2.24
C PHE A 69 -8.81 -16.96 -1.17
N TYR A 70 -9.58 -15.98 -0.72
CA TYR A 70 -10.72 -16.15 0.18
C TYR A 70 -11.89 -15.28 -0.28
N ALA A 71 -13.10 -15.69 0.08
CA ALA A 71 -14.30 -14.91 -0.16
C ALA A 71 -14.54 -13.91 0.97
N ILE A 72 -15.39 -12.91 0.73
CA ILE A 72 -15.93 -12.01 1.75
C ILE A 72 -17.46 -12.08 1.72
N ASP A 73 -18.07 -11.90 2.87
CA ASP A 73 -19.52 -11.75 3.00
C ASP A 73 -19.97 -10.30 2.70
N GLU A 74 -21.27 -10.04 2.82
CA GLU A 74 -21.88 -8.73 2.63
C GLU A 74 -21.38 -7.65 3.60
N ASN A 75 -20.81 -8.06 4.72
CA ASN A 75 -20.19 -7.18 5.73
C ASN A 75 -18.67 -7.08 5.58
N PHE A 76 -18.13 -7.52 4.42
CA PHE A 76 -16.69 -7.60 4.15
C PHE A 76 -15.90 -8.47 5.13
N THR A 77 -16.55 -9.44 5.79
CA THR A 77 -15.88 -10.39 6.68
C THR A 77 -15.28 -11.53 5.86
N PRO A 78 -14.04 -11.94 6.12
CA PRO A 78 -13.44 -13.09 5.44
C PRO A 78 -14.23 -14.39 5.63
N VAL A 79 -14.44 -15.11 4.52
CA VAL A 79 -15.09 -16.42 4.48
C VAL A 79 -14.15 -17.43 3.83
N GLY A 80 -14.01 -18.60 4.44
CA GLY A 80 -13.12 -19.67 3.93
C GLY A 80 -11.62 -19.35 4.05
N LEU A 81 -11.25 -18.40 4.89
CA LEU A 81 -9.87 -17.99 5.14
C LEU A 81 -9.23 -18.88 6.22
N ALA A 82 -8.24 -19.67 5.83
CA ALA A 82 -7.52 -20.60 6.71
C ALA A 82 -6.00 -20.54 6.45
N PRO A 83 -5.33 -19.44 6.81
CA PRO A 83 -3.90 -19.30 6.61
C PRO A 83 -3.13 -20.24 7.53
N LYS A 84 -2.05 -20.84 6.97
CA LYS A 84 -1.10 -21.64 7.74
C LYS A 84 -0.02 -20.77 8.36
N GLU A 85 0.75 -21.33 9.26
CA GLU A 85 1.92 -20.65 9.82
C GLU A 85 2.85 -20.17 8.70
N GLY A 86 3.33 -18.94 8.83
CA GLY A 86 4.17 -18.30 7.82
C GLY A 86 3.42 -17.71 6.63
N GLU A 87 2.09 -17.78 6.58
CA GLU A 87 1.29 -17.11 5.55
C GLU A 87 0.73 -15.80 6.08
N ALA A 88 0.65 -14.79 5.22
CA ALA A 88 0.07 -13.49 5.55
C ALA A 88 -1.32 -13.34 4.95
N VAL A 89 -2.17 -12.58 5.62
CA VAL A 89 -3.51 -12.23 5.17
C VAL A 89 -3.56 -10.77 4.78
N LEU A 90 -4.02 -10.48 3.56
CA LEU A 90 -4.37 -9.14 3.15
C LEU A 90 -5.84 -8.88 3.50
N LEU A 91 -6.10 -7.96 4.41
CA LEU A 91 -7.44 -7.46 4.74
C LEU A 91 -7.62 -6.07 4.14
N VAL A 92 -8.70 -5.84 3.43
CA VAL A 92 -8.96 -4.58 2.73
C VAL A 92 -9.97 -3.74 3.51
N ASN A 93 -9.63 -2.50 3.79
CA ASN A 93 -10.58 -1.49 4.25
C ASN A 93 -11.35 -0.96 3.04
N TYR A 94 -12.38 -1.71 2.64
CA TYR A 94 -13.19 -1.37 1.48
C TYR A 94 -13.84 0.01 1.65
N TYR A 95 -13.67 0.85 0.64
CA TYR A 95 -14.19 2.22 0.59
C TYR A 95 -13.75 3.13 1.75
N GLY A 96 -12.84 2.66 2.62
CA GLY A 96 -12.40 3.39 3.80
C GLY A 96 -13.46 3.54 4.90
N VAL A 97 -14.50 2.69 4.88
CA VAL A 97 -15.68 2.84 5.78
C VAL A 97 -15.57 2.02 7.06
N MET A 98 -14.57 1.13 7.17
CA MET A 98 -14.41 0.34 8.39
C MET A 98 -13.76 1.16 9.50
N SER A 99 -14.30 1.07 10.71
CA SER A 99 -13.67 1.67 11.89
C SER A 99 -12.36 0.95 12.26
N ALA A 100 -11.51 1.61 13.03
CA ALA A 100 -10.27 1.03 13.53
C ALA A 100 -10.52 -0.22 14.38
N GLU A 101 -11.59 -0.22 15.20
CA GLU A 101 -12.00 -1.35 16.03
C GLU A 101 -12.43 -2.54 15.17
N ARG A 102 -13.18 -2.30 14.09
CA ARG A 102 -13.60 -3.34 13.15
C ARG A 102 -12.39 -3.98 12.47
N LEU A 103 -11.47 -3.16 11.96
CA LEU A 103 -10.23 -3.64 11.35
C LEU A 103 -9.38 -4.43 12.35
N ALA A 104 -9.31 -3.97 13.61
CA ALA A 104 -8.62 -4.66 14.67
C ALA A 104 -9.24 -6.04 14.95
N ALA A 105 -10.56 -6.12 15.02
CA ALA A 105 -11.28 -7.38 15.25
C ALA A 105 -11.06 -8.37 14.11
N LEU A 106 -11.15 -7.92 12.85
CA LEU A 106 -10.89 -8.76 11.67
C LEU A 106 -9.45 -9.28 11.61
N ALA A 107 -8.50 -8.49 12.08
CA ALA A 107 -7.08 -8.84 12.05
C ALA A 107 -6.64 -9.73 13.23
N ALA A 108 -7.37 -9.70 14.35
CA ALA A 108 -6.98 -10.36 15.61
C ALA A 108 -6.69 -11.87 15.50
N PRO A 109 -7.40 -12.67 14.66
CA PRO A 109 -7.14 -14.09 14.53
C PRO A 109 -5.83 -14.45 13.83
N TYR A 110 -5.15 -13.50 13.16
CA TYR A 110 -4.04 -13.79 12.26
C TYR A 110 -2.73 -13.22 12.77
N GLY A 111 -1.66 -14.02 12.71
CA GLY A 111 -0.33 -13.62 13.19
C GLY A 111 0.45 -12.72 12.21
N ARG A 112 0.07 -12.72 10.92
CA ARG A 112 0.67 -11.86 9.87
C ARG A 112 -0.42 -11.21 9.05
N VAL A 113 -0.55 -9.91 9.18
CA VAL A 113 -1.64 -9.14 8.56
C VAL A 113 -1.09 -7.97 7.75
N ILE A 114 -1.62 -7.79 6.57
CA ILE A 114 -1.45 -6.60 5.75
C ILE A 114 -2.82 -5.91 5.70
N LEU A 115 -2.94 -4.74 6.32
CA LEU A 115 -4.15 -3.92 6.24
C LEU A 115 -4.04 -2.97 5.05
N ASP A 116 -4.80 -3.24 4.00
CA ASP A 116 -4.87 -2.37 2.82
C ASP A 116 -5.88 -1.24 3.05
N CYS A 117 -5.37 -0.09 3.48
CA CYS A 117 -6.10 1.16 3.62
C CYS A 117 -5.90 2.08 2.40
N ALA A 118 -5.67 1.52 1.21
CA ALA A 118 -5.52 2.32 -0.01
C ALA A 118 -6.78 3.12 -0.37
N GLN A 119 -7.94 2.79 0.17
CA GLN A 119 -9.20 3.52 0.04
C GLN A 119 -9.57 4.29 1.32
N GLY A 120 -8.69 4.33 2.32
CA GLY A 120 -8.90 4.98 3.61
C GLY A 120 -7.62 5.62 4.12
N PHE A 121 -7.08 6.61 3.39
CA PHE A 121 -5.77 7.21 3.68
C PHE A 121 -5.66 7.79 5.10
N PHE A 122 -6.76 8.27 5.65
CA PHE A 122 -6.82 8.87 6.98
C PHE A 122 -7.25 7.88 8.08
N THR A 123 -7.43 6.60 7.74
CA THR A 123 -7.70 5.55 8.74
C THR A 123 -6.51 5.43 9.69
N PRO A 124 -6.72 5.44 11.02
CA PRO A 124 -5.64 5.27 11.98
C PRO A 124 -4.87 3.97 11.75
N GLN A 125 -3.55 4.06 11.90
CA GLN A 125 -2.69 2.88 11.83
C GLN A 125 -3.01 1.92 12.99
N ARG A 126 -3.11 0.63 12.69
CA ARG A 126 -3.08 -0.42 13.71
C ARG A 126 -1.62 -0.69 14.11
N GLU A 127 -1.27 -0.35 15.31
CA GLU A 127 0.03 -0.66 15.91
C GLU A 127 -0.06 -2.02 16.62
N SER A 128 0.42 -3.07 15.96
CA SER A 128 0.45 -4.43 16.48
C SER A 128 1.59 -5.19 15.83
N ALA A 129 2.29 -6.00 16.60
CA ALA A 129 3.28 -6.92 16.06
C ALA A 129 2.65 -7.79 14.97
N GLY A 130 3.39 -8.02 13.89
CA GLY A 130 2.91 -8.80 12.74
C GLY A 130 1.86 -8.10 11.87
N CYS A 131 1.64 -6.80 12.06
CA CYS A 131 0.70 -6.00 11.23
C CYS A 131 1.44 -4.92 10.44
N MET A 132 1.19 -4.87 9.12
CA MET A 132 1.65 -3.82 8.22
C MET A 132 0.44 -3.09 7.64
N ASN A 133 0.43 -1.77 7.71
CA ASN A 133 -0.64 -0.93 7.20
C ASN A 133 -0.20 -0.29 5.88
N ILE A 134 -1.04 -0.35 4.85
CA ILE A 134 -0.78 0.16 3.52
C ILE A 134 -1.68 1.35 3.23
N TYR A 135 -1.08 2.46 2.78
CA TYR A 135 -1.81 3.66 2.38
C TYR A 135 -1.38 4.11 0.98
N SER A 136 -2.32 4.62 0.20
CA SER A 136 -2.06 5.12 -1.15
C SER A 136 -2.32 6.62 -1.22
N ALA A 137 -1.25 7.41 -1.23
CA ALA A 137 -1.36 8.87 -1.26
C ALA A 137 -2.07 9.38 -2.52
N ARG A 138 -1.74 8.83 -3.69
CA ARG A 138 -2.27 9.29 -4.98
C ARG A 138 -3.79 9.19 -5.15
N LYS A 139 -4.47 8.45 -4.27
CA LYS A 139 -5.94 8.35 -4.29
C LYS A 139 -6.62 9.48 -3.52
N PHE A 140 -5.88 10.22 -2.71
CA PHE A 140 -6.42 11.25 -1.81
C PHE A 140 -5.75 12.61 -1.98
N VAL A 141 -4.54 12.63 -2.51
CA VAL A 141 -3.74 13.86 -2.70
C VAL A 141 -3.31 13.93 -4.16
N GLY A 142 -3.18 15.14 -4.68
CA GLY A 142 -2.80 15.41 -6.08
C GLY A 142 -1.32 15.11 -6.37
N VAL A 143 -0.88 13.89 -6.06
CA VAL A 143 0.48 13.40 -6.36
C VAL A 143 0.44 12.32 -7.43
N PRO A 144 1.50 12.17 -8.25
CA PRO A 144 1.49 11.24 -9.38
C PRO A 144 1.43 9.77 -8.96
N ASP A 145 2.14 9.44 -7.89
CA ASP A 145 2.30 8.12 -7.33
C ASP A 145 2.43 8.19 -5.81
N GLY A 146 2.86 7.14 -5.18
CA GLY A 146 3.14 7.10 -3.75
C GLY A 146 2.22 6.20 -2.97
N ALA A 147 2.87 5.37 -2.16
CA ALA A 147 2.25 4.52 -1.15
C ALA A 147 3.16 4.42 0.07
N TYR A 148 2.54 4.20 1.19
CA TYR A 148 3.23 4.02 2.47
C TYR A 148 2.98 2.62 3.02
N VAL A 149 4.01 2.07 3.65
CA VAL A 149 3.91 0.91 4.53
C VAL A 149 4.28 1.36 5.92
N LEU A 150 3.41 1.17 6.89
CA LEU A 150 3.67 1.48 8.29
C LEU A 150 3.54 0.21 9.14
N GLY A 151 4.53 -0.04 9.96
CA GLY A 151 4.57 -1.19 10.86
C GLY A 151 6.01 -1.50 11.27
N GLU A 152 6.18 -2.27 12.32
CA GLU A 152 7.50 -2.64 12.83
C GLU A 152 8.36 -3.30 11.75
N GLY A 153 9.53 -2.73 11.50
CA GLY A 153 10.46 -3.21 10.49
C GLY A 153 10.06 -2.89 9.05
N ALA A 154 9.20 -1.90 8.82
CA ALA A 154 8.83 -1.45 7.47
C ALA A 154 10.01 -0.90 6.67
N GLU A 155 11.11 -0.49 7.31
CA GLU A 155 12.32 -0.03 6.62
C GLU A 155 13.20 -1.17 6.08
N ARG A 156 12.93 -2.41 6.44
CA ARG A 156 13.72 -3.56 5.98
C ARG A 156 13.72 -3.60 4.44
N PHE A 157 14.82 -4.05 3.88
CA PHE A 157 14.99 -4.26 2.44
C PHE A 157 14.95 -3.00 1.55
N LEU A 158 14.76 -1.80 2.07
CA LEU A 158 14.71 -0.58 1.26
C LEU A 158 16.01 -0.31 0.49
N SER A 159 17.15 -0.69 1.04
CA SER A 159 18.46 -0.58 0.39
C SER A 159 18.63 -1.50 -0.83
N GLU A 160 17.78 -2.52 -0.97
CA GLU A 160 17.81 -3.44 -2.11
C GLU A 160 17.02 -2.92 -3.32
N TYR A 161 16.24 -1.85 -3.14
CA TYR A 161 15.37 -1.32 -4.19
C TYR A 161 16.06 -0.21 -4.97
N ALA A 162 15.83 -0.18 -6.28
CA ALA A 162 16.18 0.97 -7.09
C ALA A 162 15.34 2.18 -6.66
N LYS A 163 15.96 3.36 -6.67
CA LYS A 163 15.21 4.60 -6.54
C LYS A 163 14.38 4.81 -7.80
N ASP A 164 13.12 5.16 -7.59
CA ASP A 164 12.19 5.52 -8.66
C ASP A 164 12.14 7.06 -8.74
N TYR A 165 12.36 7.59 -9.92
CA TYR A 165 12.32 9.03 -10.16
C TYR A 165 11.10 9.36 -11.01
N SER A 166 10.36 10.39 -10.62
CA SER A 166 9.16 10.82 -11.35
C SER A 166 9.46 11.28 -12.80
N SER A 167 10.71 11.65 -13.12
CA SER A 167 11.13 11.89 -14.48
C SER A 167 10.89 10.70 -15.42
N ASP A 168 10.98 9.48 -14.90
CA ASP A 168 10.78 8.24 -15.68
C ASP A 168 9.30 8.00 -16.00
N THR A 169 8.42 8.71 -15.31
CA THR A 169 6.96 8.65 -15.42
C THR A 169 6.33 9.98 -15.82
N ALA A 170 7.12 10.92 -16.37
CA ALA A 170 6.67 12.27 -16.72
C ALA A 170 5.45 12.29 -17.67
N GLY A 171 5.36 11.35 -18.62
CA GLY A 171 4.19 11.22 -19.49
C GLY A 171 2.89 10.99 -18.74
N PHE A 172 2.91 10.20 -17.66
CA PHE A 172 1.75 9.97 -16.80
C PHE A 172 1.37 11.22 -15.98
N LEU A 173 2.36 12.01 -15.57
CA LEU A 173 2.14 13.28 -14.89
C LEU A 173 1.47 14.29 -15.80
N LEU A 174 1.96 14.43 -17.04
CA LEU A 174 1.38 15.32 -18.05
C LEU A 174 -0.06 14.95 -18.37
N GLN A 175 -0.37 13.66 -18.55
CA GLN A 175 -1.74 13.19 -18.74
C GLN A 175 -2.68 13.59 -17.59
N ARG A 176 -2.21 13.54 -16.34
CA ARG A 176 -3.01 13.96 -15.19
C ARG A 176 -3.25 15.47 -15.12
N ILE A 177 -2.31 16.26 -15.62
CA ILE A 177 -2.48 17.71 -15.72
C ILE A 177 -3.46 18.07 -16.85
N GLU A 178 -3.44 17.32 -17.95
CA GLU A 178 -4.31 17.56 -19.10
C GLU A 178 -5.77 17.12 -18.88
N TYR A 179 -5.99 16.06 -18.08
CA TYR A 179 -7.31 15.43 -17.92
C TYR A 179 -7.87 15.52 -16.49
N GLY A 180 -7.21 16.21 -15.58
CA GLY A 180 -7.66 16.50 -14.21
C GLY A 180 -8.32 17.85 -14.13
#